data_5c74b0cf4cfdc9edf85c688773d3b5ee
#
_entry.id   5c74b0cf4cfdc9edf85c688773d3b5ee
#
_cell.length_a   1.000
_cell.length_b   1.000
_cell.length_c   1.000
_cell.angle_alpha   90.00
_cell.angle_beta   90.00
_cell.angle_gamma   90.00
#
_symmetry.space_group_name_H-M   'P 1'
#
loop_
_entity.id
_entity.type
_entity.pdbx_description
1 polymer ?
#
loop_
_entity_poly.entity_id
_entity_poly.type
_entity_poly.pdbx_seq_one_letter_code
_entity_poly.pdbx_strand_id
1 'polypeptide(L)'
;KAESQDLIVSIYCHLPDATRKRVHERAESALRPGGLFILEAFHHSQLKYQSGGPKTTDLLYDLDALLDDFRMLQILEAFDGLCYLDEGARHSGLGHVVRLVLQKPKQ
;
A
#
# COMPACT_ATOMS: atom_id res chain seq x y z
N LYS A 1 13.87 10.56 -7.67
CA LYS A 1 13.95 11.82 -8.39
C LYS A 1 12.57 12.48 -8.40
N ALA A 2 12.54 13.76 -8.03
CA ALA A 2 11.26 14.46 -7.89
C ALA A 2 10.54 14.57 -9.23
N GLU A 3 9.22 14.37 -9.19
CA GLU A 3 8.32 14.58 -10.31
C GLU A 3 8.78 13.89 -11.60
N SER A 4 9.27 12.67 -11.47
CA SER A 4 9.80 11.90 -12.61
C SER A 4 8.89 10.74 -13.03
N GLN A 5 7.83 10.43 -12.22
CA GLN A 5 7.01 9.25 -12.45
C GLN A 5 5.54 9.62 -12.64
N ASP A 6 4.89 8.95 -13.58
CA ASP A 6 3.44 9.08 -13.81
C ASP A 6 2.65 8.04 -13.06
N LEU A 7 3.28 6.92 -12.72
CA LEU A 7 2.65 5.80 -12.03
C LEU A 7 3.67 5.10 -11.15
N ILE A 8 3.31 4.87 -9.90
CA ILE A 8 4.09 4.07 -8.97
C ILE A 8 3.19 2.99 -8.40
N VAL A 9 3.66 1.75 -8.37
CA VAL A 9 2.91 0.60 -7.91
C VAL A 9 3.67 -0.09 -6.78
N SER A 10 2.97 -0.38 -5.69
CA SER A 10 3.53 -1.12 -4.55
C SER A 10 2.57 -2.27 -4.23
N ILE A 11 2.96 -3.48 -4.60
CA ILE A 11 2.13 -4.67 -4.45
C ILE A 11 2.82 -5.64 -3.50
N TYR A 12 2.23 -5.83 -2.32
CA TYR A 12 2.76 -6.71 -1.27
C TYR A 12 4.22 -6.44 -0.93
N CYS A 13 4.59 -5.15 -0.97
CA CYS A 13 5.91 -4.70 -0.57
C CYS A 13 5.82 -4.22 0.88
N HIS A 14 6.14 -5.10 1.82
CA HIS A 14 5.97 -4.84 3.25
C HIS A 14 7.27 -4.37 3.87
N LEU A 15 7.21 -3.23 4.55
CA LEU A 15 8.38 -2.56 5.11
C LEU A 15 8.10 -2.16 6.55
N PRO A 16 9.15 -2.15 7.43
CA PRO A 16 8.99 -1.62 8.78
C PRO A 16 8.54 -0.16 8.75
N ASP A 17 7.86 0.28 9.81
CA ASP A 17 7.22 1.60 9.86
C ASP A 17 8.10 2.76 9.40
N ALA A 18 9.32 2.86 9.93
CA ALA A 18 10.19 3.98 9.59
C ALA A 18 10.61 3.95 8.12
N THR A 19 10.89 2.76 7.59
CA THR A 19 11.28 2.60 6.19
C THR A 19 10.08 2.85 5.28
N ARG A 20 8.90 2.34 5.66
CA ARG A 20 7.67 2.55 4.91
C ARG A 20 7.39 4.04 4.74
N LYS A 21 7.40 4.81 5.82
CA LYS A 21 7.13 6.23 5.76
C LYS A 21 8.08 6.95 4.81
N ARG A 22 9.36 6.61 4.88
CA ARG A 22 10.37 7.23 4.04
C ARG A 22 10.19 6.89 2.57
N VAL A 23 9.90 5.62 2.27
CA VAL A 23 9.65 5.18 0.90
C VAL A 23 8.40 5.86 0.34
N HIS A 24 7.33 5.94 1.13
CA HIS A 24 6.09 6.58 0.69
C HIS A 24 6.26 8.08 0.49
N GLU A 25 7.04 8.76 1.33
CA GLU A 25 7.34 10.18 1.13
C GLU A 25 8.10 10.39 -0.18
N ARG A 26 9.06 9.52 -0.49
CA ARG A 26 9.81 9.60 -1.74
C ARG A 26 8.93 9.29 -2.93
N ALA A 27 8.00 8.34 -2.80
CA ALA A 27 7.06 8.03 -3.87
C ALA A 27 6.17 9.24 -4.17
N GLU A 28 5.66 9.89 -3.13
CA GLU A 28 4.84 11.09 -3.30
C GLU A 28 5.61 12.19 -4.01
N SER A 29 6.85 12.41 -3.61
CA SER A 29 7.71 13.40 -4.25
C SER A 29 8.04 13.04 -5.70
N ALA A 30 8.19 11.76 -6.00
CA ALA A 30 8.55 11.30 -7.33
C ALA A 30 7.41 11.39 -8.34
N LEU A 31 6.17 11.45 -7.87
CA LEU A 31 5.02 11.54 -8.76
C LEU A 31 4.92 12.92 -9.40
N ARG A 32 4.61 12.95 -10.70
CA ARG A 32 4.24 14.18 -11.37
C ARG A 32 2.82 14.59 -10.95
N PRO A 33 2.47 15.87 -11.04
CA PRO A 33 1.09 16.28 -10.84
C PRO A 33 0.17 15.46 -11.74
N GLY A 34 -0.90 14.91 -11.16
CA GLY A 34 -1.79 13.99 -11.86
C GLY A 34 -1.35 12.54 -11.87
N GLY A 35 -0.13 12.24 -11.40
CA GLY A 35 0.36 10.87 -11.34
C GLY A 35 -0.37 10.02 -10.31
N LEU A 36 -0.34 8.71 -10.51
CA LEU A 36 -1.07 7.75 -9.68
C LEU A 36 -0.13 6.90 -8.83
N PHE A 37 -0.56 6.61 -7.61
CA PHE A 37 0.08 5.63 -6.75
C PHE A 37 -0.92 4.54 -6.44
N ILE A 38 -0.56 3.29 -6.71
CA ILE A 38 -1.41 2.13 -6.47
C ILE A 38 -0.71 1.22 -5.48
N LEU A 39 -1.41 0.87 -4.39
CA LEU A 39 -0.84 0.03 -3.35
C LEU A 39 -1.80 -1.10 -3.00
N GLU A 40 -1.25 -2.29 -2.82
CA GLU A 40 -1.97 -3.40 -2.20
C GLU A 40 -1.03 -4.08 -1.22
N ALA A 41 -1.50 -4.33 0.01
CA ALA A 41 -0.69 -4.93 1.06
C ALA A 41 -1.58 -5.68 2.04
N PHE A 42 -0.97 -6.55 2.84
CA PHE A 42 -1.70 -7.25 3.89
C PHE A 42 -1.92 -6.32 5.08
N HIS A 43 -3.12 -6.41 5.66
CA HIS A 43 -3.45 -5.74 6.90
C HIS A 43 -2.77 -6.45 8.07
N HIS A 44 -2.54 -5.75 9.19
CA HIS A 44 -1.88 -6.36 10.35
C HIS A 44 -2.69 -7.51 10.94
N SER A 45 -3.98 -7.61 10.67
CA SER A 45 -4.78 -8.76 11.11
C SER A 45 -4.50 -10.02 10.29
N GLN A 46 -3.66 -9.94 9.26
CA GLN A 46 -3.31 -11.08 8.40
C GLN A 46 -2.74 -12.25 9.19
N LEU A 47 -2.17 -12.01 10.36
CA LEU A 47 -1.64 -13.07 11.21
C LEU A 47 -2.69 -14.11 11.58
N LYS A 48 -3.98 -13.75 11.50
CA LYS A 48 -5.10 -14.67 11.77
C LYS A 48 -5.37 -15.61 10.59
N TYR A 49 -4.76 -15.38 9.44
CA TYR A 49 -5.05 -16.11 8.21
C TYR A 49 -3.80 -16.80 7.70
N GLN A 50 -3.98 -17.84 6.90
CA GLN A 50 -2.87 -18.65 6.41
C GLN A 50 -2.67 -18.50 4.90
N SER A 51 -3.03 -17.36 4.35
CA SER A 51 -2.95 -17.11 2.92
C SER A 51 -1.60 -16.53 2.48
N GLY A 52 -0.66 -16.38 3.41
CA GLY A 52 0.66 -15.83 3.12
C GLY A 52 0.91 -14.50 3.81
N GLY A 53 1.94 -13.80 3.38
CA GLY A 53 2.32 -12.52 3.94
C GLY A 53 3.26 -12.60 5.13
N PRO A 54 3.72 -11.46 5.64
CA PRO A 54 4.62 -11.41 6.80
C PRO A 54 3.98 -11.98 8.05
N LYS A 55 4.81 -12.48 8.95
CA LYS A 55 4.36 -13.11 10.19
C LYS A 55 4.52 -12.20 11.40
N THR A 56 4.92 -10.94 11.20
CA THR A 56 5.05 -9.97 12.28
C THR A 56 4.19 -8.74 11.96
N THR A 57 3.61 -8.15 13.00
CA THR A 57 2.68 -7.02 12.82
C THR A 57 3.37 -5.75 12.33
N ASP A 58 4.65 -5.58 12.59
CA ASP A 58 5.36 -4.38 12.15
C ASP A 58 5.60 -4.34 10.64
N LEU A 59 5.39 -5.46 9.95
CA LEU A 59 5.49 -5.52 8.50
C LEU A 59 4.12 -5.57 7.82
N LEU A 60 3.05 -5.44 8.59
CA LEU A 60 1.68 -5.45 8.07
C LEU A 60 1.09 -4.05 8.23
N TYR A 61 0.19 -3.69 7.34
CA TYR A 61 -0.28 -2.32 7.23
C TYR A 61 -1.72 -2.17 7.72
N ASP A 62 -2.09 -0.94 8.05
CA ASP A 62 -3.50 -0.58 8.20
C ASP A 62 -3.77 0.69 7.40
N LEU A 63 -5.04 0.90 7.10
CA LEU A 63 -5.44 1.96 6.20
C LEU A 63 -5.11 3.35 6.75
N ASP A 64 -5.36 3.57 8.04
CA ASP A 64 -5.13 4.88 8.65
C ASP A 64 -3.66 5.27 8.60
N ALA A 65 -2.75 4.34 8.89
CA ALA A 65 -1.32 4.60 8.84
C ALA A 65 -0.87 4.93 7.42
N LEU A 66 -1.43 4.22 6.42
CA LEU A 66 -1.09 4.47 5.02
C LEU A 66 -1.59 5.83 4.57
N LEU A 67 -2.80 6.20 4.92
CA LEU A 67 -3.35 7.50 4.56
C LEU A 67 -2.56 8.64 5.20
N ASP A 68 -2.04 8.41 6.40
CA ASP A 68 -1.20 9.41 7.05
C ASP A 68 0.14 9.59 6.32
N ASP A 69 0.66 8.52 5.70
CA ASP A 69 1.89 8.60 4.91
C ASP A 69 1.72 9.47 3.67
N PHE A 70 0.50 9.56 3.11
CA PHE A 70 0.24 10.21 1.83
C PHE A 70 -0.73 11.38 1.95
N ARG A 71 -0.51 12.26 2.91
CA ARG A 71 -1.45 13.35 3.20
C ARG A 71 -1.69 14.32 2.04
N MET A 72 -0.73 14.42 1.14
CA MET A 72 -0.83 15.36 0.01
C MET A 72 -1.46 14.75 -1.23
N LEU A 73 -1.76 13.45 -1.20
CA LEU A 73 -2.37 12.77 -2.34
C LEU A 73 -3.88 12.67 -2.18
N GLN A 74 -4.59 12.72 -3.29
CA GLN A 74 -6.03 12.60 -3.33
C GLN A 74 -6.42 11.13 -3.38
N ILE A 75 -7.37 10.71 -2.55
CA ILE A 75 -7.84 9.33 -2.51
C ILE A 75 -8.86 9.13 -3.63
N LEU A 76 -8.54 8.22 -4.57
CA LEU A 76 -9.49 7.82 -5.60
C LEU A 76 -10.22 6.54 -5.21
N GLU A 77 -9.51 5.62 -4.54
CA GLU A 77 -10.10 4.38 -4.07
C GLU A 77 -9.38 3.93 -2.81
N ALA A 78 -10.14 3.43 -1.82
CA ALA A 78 -9.57 2.87 -0.59
C ALA A 78 -10.39 1.66 -0.19
N PHE A 79 -9.70 0.54 0.09
CA PHE A 79 -10.34 -0.70 0.50
C PHE A 79 -9.56 -1.31 1.66
N ASP A 80 -10.28 -1.76 2.67
CA ASP A 80 -9.71 -2.44 3.83
C ASP A 80 -10.68 -3.57 4.19
N GLY A 81 -10.30 -4.79 3.87
CA GLY A 81 -11.21 -5.90 4.11
C GLY A 81 -10.65 -7.25 3.70
N LEU A 82 -11.52 -8.25 3.77
CA LEU A 82 -11.17 -9.61 3.43
C LEU A 82 -11.39 -9.87 1.95
N CYS A 83 -10.49 -10.63 1.36
CA CYS A 83 -10.69 -11.10 -0.01
C CYS A 83 -10.01 -12.44 -0.19
N TYR A 84 -10.47 -13.21 -1.18
CA TYR A 84 -9.81 -14.44 -1.56
C TYR A 84 -8.65 -14.12 -2.49
N LEU A 85 -7.49 -14.69 -2.18
CA LEU A 85 -6.27 -14.49 -2.94
C LEU A 85 -6.00 -15.71 -3.80
N ASP A 86 -5.54 -15.47 -5.03
CA ASP A 86 -5.19 -16.53 -5.96
C ASP A 86 -3.99 -16.07 -6.78
N GLU A 87 -2.87 -15.80 -6.08
CA GLU A 87 -1.67 -15.21 -6.68
C GLU A 87 -0.47 -16.12 -6.46
N GLY A 88 -0.71 -17.42 -6.50
CA GLY A 88 0.33 -18.41 -6.29
C GLY A 88 0.22 -19.04 -4.91
N ALA A 89 1.12 -20.00 -4.64
CA ALA A 89 1.03 -20.83 -3.45
C ALA A 89 1.17 -20.04 -2.14
N ARG A 90 1.89 -18.92 -2.18
CA ARG A 90 2.11 -18.10 -0.99
C ARG A 90 1.05 -17.04 -0.74
N HIS A 91 0.24 -16.74 -1.76
CA HIS A 91 -0.79 -15.71 -1.69
C HIS A 91 -2.11 -16.28 -2.18
N SER A 92 -2.57 -17.33 -1.51
CA SER A 92 -3.84 -17.96 -1.85
C SER A 92 -4.68 -18.13 -0.59
N GLY A 93 -6.00 -18.20 -0.77
CA GLY A 93 -6.96 -18.32 0.32
C GLY A 93 -7.46 -16.97 0.79
N LEU A 94 -8.15 -16.97 1.93
CA LEU A 94 -8.73 -15.77 2.50
C LEU A 94 -7.65 -14.92 3.17
N GLY A 95 -7.59 -13.64 2.83
CA GLY A 95 -6.66 -12.71 3.44
C GLY A 95 -7.30 -11.37 3.73
N HIS A 96 -6.72 -10.62 4.67
CA HIS A 96 -7.15 -9.26 4.96
C HIS A 96 -6.15 -8.30 4.32
N VAL A 97 -6.63 -7.52 3.36
CA VAL A 97 -5.77 -6.63 2.56
C VAL A 97 -6.22 -5.17 2.66
N VAL A 98 -5.28 -4.27 2.39
CA VAL A 98 -5.58 -2.87 2.15
C VAL A 98 -5.19 -2.54 0.71
N ARG A 99 -6.02 -1.76 0.04
CA ARG A 99 -5.78 -1.29 -1.33
C ARG A 99 -6.03 0.19 -1.40
N LEU A 100 -5.14 0.89 -2.08
CA LEU A 100 -5.25 2.32 -2.28
C LEU A 100 -4.96 2.67 -3.73
N VAL A 101 -5.76 3.59 -4.27
CA VAL A 101 -5.43 4.29 -5.52
C VAL A 101 -5.45 5.76 -5.17
N LEU A 102 -4.30 6.39 -5.28
CA LEU A 102 -4.10 7.78 -4.90
C LEU A 102 -3.60 8.57 -6.10
N GLN A 103 -3.93 9.86 -6.14
CA GLN A 103 -3.50 10.73 -7.23
C GLN A 103 -2.88 12.00 -6.67
N LYS A 104 -1.75 12.40 -7.24
CA LYS A 104 -1.15 13.68 -6.90
C LYS A 104 -1.97 14.79 -7.54
N PRO A 105 -2.36 15.83 -6.78
CA PRO A 105 -3.16 16.91 -7.35
C PRO A 105 -2.50 17.53 -8.58
N LYS A 106 -3.32 17.91 -9.54
CA LYS A 106 -2.84 18.48 -10.81
C LYS A 106 -2.44 19.94 -10.70
N GLN A 107 -2.58 20.53 -9.59
CA GLN A 107 -2.32 21.92 -9.28
C GLN A 107 -3.60 22.63 -8.88
#